data_4491052ccbf37a197e9469c85e8aaed8
#
_entry.id   4491052ccbf37a197e9469c85e8aaed8
#
_cell.length_a   1.000
_cell.length_b   1.000
_cell.length_c   1.000
_cell.angle_alpha   90.00
_cell.angle_beta   90.00
_cell.angle_gamma   90.00
#
_symmetry.space_group_name_H-M   'P 1'
#
loop_
_entity.id
_entity.type
_entity.pdbx_description
1 polymer ?
#
loop_
_entity_poly.entity_id
_entity_poly.type
_entity_poly.pdbx_seq_one_letter_code
_entity_poly.pdbx_strand_id
1 'polypeptide(L)'
;TYKINDWLSAFAGGRMNYFTGGYKGFLNAHLKEAYGGGELMNLELDCDQTGWGLTPVLGGAAKFGKFNIGAKYEFKTNLNIENKTNNLKYPDSAESLVGSYKDGVNTPNDIPSMFSVAVAYEFLPVLRASVEYHFYDDKKAGMAGDKQKYLTKGANEYLMGIEWDVTKQLTLSCGGQITDYGLSDDFQSDTSFSCDSYTLGVGAKVKLSERAALNVGYMWTTYEDYTKTSKNYSGTGLPGTNVYSRTNKVFGLSIDYRF
;
A
#
# COMPACT_ATOMS: atom_id res chain seq x y z
N THR A 1 -3.81 13.80 21.63
CA THR A 1 -5.01 13.14 22.22
C THR A 1 -5.50 13.95 23.38
N TYR A 2 -6.81 14.17 23.43
CA TYR A 2 -7.50 14.87 24.51
C TYR A 2 -8.51 13.92 25.16
N LYS A 3 -8.44 13.76 26.48
CA LYS A 3 -9.38 12.97 27.26
C LYS A 3 -10.61 13.84 27.56
N ILE A 4 -11.74 13.53 26.94
CA ILE A 4 -13.01 14.29 27.14
C ILE A 4 -13.61 13.93 28.49
N ASN A 5 -13.64 12.64 28.83
CA ASN A 5 -14.04 12.10 30.09
C ASN A 5 -13.39 10.74 30.35
N ASP A 6 -13.81 9.97 31.36
CA ASP A 6 -13.14 8.71 31.73
C ASP A 6 -13.30 7.57 30.73
N TRP A 7 -14.30 7.65 29.86
CA TRP A 7 -14.57 6.63 28.85
C TRP A 7 -14.39 7.10 27.41
N LEU A 8 -14.23 8.42 27.15
CA LEU A 8 -14.14 8.98 25.79
C LEU A 8 -12.89 9.86 25.64
N SER A 9 -12.17 9.64 24.58
CA SER A 9 -11.06 10.49 24.14
C SER A 9 -11.16 10.81 22.65
N ALA A 10 -10.63 11.95 22.26
CA ALA A 10 -10.48 12.36 20.86
C ALA A 10 -9.03 12.70 20.57
N PHE A 11 -8.63 12.59 19.31
CA PHE A 11 -7.32 13.03 18.88
C PHE A 11 -7.40 13.71 17.52
N ALA A 12 -6.47 14.65 17.32
CA ALA A 12 -6.17 15.24 16.03
C ALA A 12 -4.66 15.23 15.85
N GLY A 13 -4.22 15.08 14.61
CA GLY A 13 -2.80 15.01 14.28
C GLY A 13 -2.55 15.24 12.80
N GLY A 14 -1.28 15.19 12.42
CA GLY A 14 -0.84 15.25 11.05
C GLY A 14 0.33 14.31 10.82
N ARG A 15 0.40 13.73 9.63
CA ARG A 15 1.52 12.91 9.17
C ARG A 15 2.11 13.56 7.93
N MET A 16 3.40 13.83 7.98
CA MET A 16 4.16 14.25 6.81
C MET A 16 4.64 13.00 6.07
N ASN A 17 4.34 12.94 4.79
CA ASN A 17 4.78 11.89 3.90
C ASN A 17 5.84 12.48 2.96
N TYR A 18 6.99 11.83 2.87
CA TYR A 18 8.03 12.15 1.92
C TYR A 18 8.34 10.91 1.09
N PHE A 19 8.27 11.06 -0.22
CA PHE A 19 8.58 10.02 -1.18
C PHE A 19 9.90 10.31 -1.85
N THR A 20 10.73 9.30 -1.97
CA THR A 20 11.90 9.28 -2.84
C THR A 20 11.98 7.94 -3.54
N GLY A 21 12.25 7.96 -4.81
CA GLY A 21 12.36 6.77 -5.66
C GLY A 21 13.07 7.10 -6.95
N GLY A 22 13.13 6.16 -7.87
CA GLY A 22 13.70 6.40 -9.17
C GLY A 22 13.54 5.21 -10.11
N TYR A 23 13.71 5.48 -11.38
CA TYR A 23 13.72 4.49 -12.45
C TYR A 23 15.04 4.57 -13.18
N LYS A 24 15.71 3.42 -13.30
CA LYS A 24 16.91 3.30 -14.10
C LYS A 24 16.82 2.04 -14.94
N GLY A 25 16.95 2.21 -16.25
CA GLY A 25 16.85 1.09 -17.17
C GLY A 25 17.28 1.45 -18.57
N PHE A 26 17.42 0.43 -19.37
CA PHE A 26 17.66 0.55 -20.80
C PHE A 26 16.88 -0.52 -21.55
N LEU A 27 16.46 -0.21 -22.75
CA LEU A 27 15.87 -1.14 -23.70
C LEU A 27 16.60 -0.99 -25.03
N ASN A 28 17.23 -2.07 -25.48
CA ASN A 28 17.91 -2.12 -26.77
C ASN A 28 17.31 -3.26 -27.59
N ALA A 29 16.63 -2.92 -28.66
CA ALA A 29 15.97 -3.87 -29.54
C ALA A 29 16.57 -3.81 -30.96
N HIS A 30 16.90 -4.97 -31.52
CA HIS A 30 17.45 -5.14 -32.87
C HIS A 30 16.55 -6.05 -33.68
N LEU A 31 16.40 -5.74 -34.97
CA LEU A 31 15.83 -6.67 -35.93
C LEU A 31 16.80 -7.80 -36.16
N LYS A 32 16.29 -9.04 -36.29
CA LYS A 32 17.08 -10.17 -36.72
C LYS A 32 17.59 -9.93 -38.17
N GLU A 33 18.76 -10.41 -38.49
CA GLU A 33 19.35 -10.28 -39.84
C GLU A 33 18.42 -10.80 -40.95
N ALA A 34 17.64 -11.86 -40.67
CA ALA A 34 16.63 -12.40 -41.58
C ALA A 34 15.50 -11.39 -41.97
N TYR A 35 15.37 -10.31 -41.22
CA TYR A 35 14.38 -9.24 -41.46
C TYR A 35 15.07 -7.90 -41.77
N GLY A 36 16.31 -7.91 -42.21
CA GLY A 36 17.05 -6.72 -42.65
C GLY A 36 18.07 -6.18 -41.64
N GLY A 37 18.11 -6.73 -40.43
CA GLY A 37 19.04 -6.29 -39.36
C GLY A 37 18.83 -4.84 -38.91
N GLY A 38 19.66 -4.39 -37.99
CA GLY A 38 19.68 -2.99 -37.53
C GLY A 38 19.01 -2.75 -36.21
N GLU A 39 19.30 -1.58 -35.64
CA GLU A 39 18.71 -1.13 -34.37
C GLU A 39 17.25 -0.68 -34.57
N LEU A 40 16.34 -1.29 -33.86
CA LEU A 40 14.91 -0.97 -33.87
C LEU A 40 14.56 0.08 -32.83
N MET A 41 15.16 -0.01 -31.64
CA MET A 41 14.91 0.89 -30.53
C MET A 41 16.13 0.88 -29.59
N ASN A 42 16.54 2.09 -29.17
CA ASN A 42 17.50 2.29 -28.11
C ASN A 42 16.93 3.32 -27.13
N LEU A 43 16.57 2.88 -25.94
CA LEU A 43 16.00 3.69 -24.89
C LEU A 43 16.87 3.59 -23.64
N GLU A 44 17.23 4.73 -23.08
CA GLU A 44 17.91 4.83 -21.79
C GLU A 44 17.13 5.77 -20.89
N LEU A 45 16.92 5.37 -19.65
CA LEU A 45 16.24 6.15 -18.61
C LEU A 45 17.04 6.12 -17.32
N ASP A 46 17.31 7.29 -16.76
CA ASP A 46 17.81 7.50 -15.40
C ASP A 46 17.07 8.71 -14.83
N CYS A 47 16.09 8.45 -13.98
CA CYS A 47 15.16 9.45 -13.44
C CYS A 47 14.99 9.25 -11.95
N ASP A 48 15.36 10.26 -11.16
CA ASP A 48 15.04 10.34 -9.74
C ASP A 48 13.65 10.96 -9.57
N GLN A 49 12.95 10.54 -8.53
CA GLN A 49 11.61 11.02 -8.22
C GLN A 49 11.50 11.42 -6.76
N THR A 50 10.90 12.57 -6.50
CA THR A 50 10.64 13.05 -5.15
C THR A 50 9.24 13.64 -5.04
N GLY A 51 8.66 13.55 -3.84
CA GLY A 51 7.37 14.16 -3.55
C GLY A 51 7.15 14.27 -2.06
N TRP A 52 6.28 15.17 -1.64
CA TRP A 52 5.87 15.27 -0.24
C TRP A 52 4.41 15.67 -0.12
N GLY A 53 3.80 15.33 1.01
CA GLY A 53 2.43 15.69 1.30
C GLY A 53 2.12 15.58 2.78
N LEU A 54 1.07 16.28 3.21
CA LEU A 54 0.59 16.29 4.58
C LEU A 54 -0.77 15.60 4.66
N THR A 55 -0.90 14.65 5.58
CA THR A 55 -2.15 13.95 5.90
C THR A 55 -2.68 14.44 7.24
N PRO A 56 -3.75 15.23 7.32
CA PRO A 56 -4.47 15.45 8.56
C PRO A 56 -5.12 14.15 9.05
N VAL A 57 -5.20 13.96 10.35
CA VAL A 57 -5.78 12.78 10.98
C VAL A 57 -6.68 13.21 12.12
N LEU A 58 -7.91 12.68 12.15
CA LEU A 58 -8.86 12.87 13.24
C LEU A 58 -9.34 11.51 13.73
N GLY A 59 -9.63 11.41 15.03
CA GLY A 59 -10.18 10.17 15.55
C GLY A 59 -10.64 10.27 16.98
N GLY A 60 -11.21 9.18 17.47
CA GLY A 60 -11.66 9.06 18.84
C GLY A 60 -11.66 7.60 19.30
N ALA A 61 -11.64 7.42 20.59
CA ALA A 61 -11.76 6.12 21.22
C ALA A 61 -12.65 6.19 22.45
N ALA A 62 -13.43 5.13 22.64
CA ALA A 62 -14.34 4.98 23.77
C ALA A 62 -14.11 3.63 24.45
N LYS A 63 -14.10 3.64 25.80
CA LYS A 63 -13.94 2.43 26.61
C LYS A 63 -15.17 2.21 27.49
N PHE A 64 -15.86 1.10 27.29
CA PHE A 64 -17.03 0.69 28.02
C PHE A 64 -16.82 -0.70 28.65
N GLY A 65 -16.48 -0.72 29.94
CA GLY A 65 -16.17 -1.98 30.62
C GLY A 65 -15.04 -2.73 29.92
N LYS A 66 -15.38 -3.87 29.33
CA LYS A 66 -14.44 -4.73 28.57
C LYS A 66 -14.32 -4.39 27.08
N PHE A 67 -15.17 -3.48 26.58
CA PHE A 67 -15.13 -3.01 25.21
C PHE A 67 -14.23 -1.80 25.05
N ASN A 68 -13.43 -1.81 24.00
CA ASN A 68 -12.67 -0.66 23.53
C ASN A 68 -13.00 -0.43 22.06
N ILE A 69 -13.53 0.73 21.71
CA ILE A 69 -13.99 1.08 20.38
C ILE A 69 -13.16 2.27 19.91
N GLY A 70 -12.61 2.20 18.72
CA GLY A 70 -11.87 3.30 18.09
C GLY A 70 -12.37 3.58 16.69
N ALA A 71 -12.37 4.84 16.29
CA ALA A 71 -12.59 5.24 14.91
C ALA A 71 -11.60 6.33 14.52
N LYS A 72 -11.16 6.29 13.26
CA LYS A 72 -10.16 7.23 12.73
C LYS A 72 -10.49 7.57 11.27
N TYR A 73 -10.30 8.85 10.92
CA TYR A 73 -10.33 9.32 9.54
C TYR A 73 -9.00 9.99 9.22
N GLU A 74 -8.33 9.48 8.19
CA GLU A 74 -7.16 10.10 7.58
C GLU A 74 -7.60 10.77 6.28
N PHE A 75 -7.31 12.06 6.15
CA PHE A 75 -7.65 12.79 4.94
C PHE A 75 -6.74 12.38 3.78
N LYS A 76 -7.22 12.58 2.57
CA LYS A 76 -6.41 12.36 1.38
C LYS A 76 -5.13 13.21 1.44
N THR A 77 -4.00 12.61 1.14
CA THR A 77 -2.74 13.32 0.93
C THR A 77 -2.58 13.61 -0.55
N ASN A 78 -2.57 14.86 -0.92
CA ASN A 78 -2.14 15.24 -2.27
C ASN A 78 -0.62 15.05 -2.32
N LEU A 79 -0.19 14.03 -3.06
CA LEU A 79 1.21 13.70 -3.25
C LEU A 79 1.52 13.74 -4.74
N ASN A 80 2.11 14.84 -5.17
CA ASN A 80 2.64 14.98 -6.51
C ASN A 80 4.11 14.56 -6.53
N ILE A 81 4.45 13.68 -7.46
CA ILE A 81 5.81 13.18 -7.64
C ILE A 81 6.43 13.93 -8.82
N GLU A 82 7.51 14.64 -8.55
CA GLU A 82 8.28 15.38 -9.54
C GLU A 82 9.49 14.56 -9.98
N ASN A 83 9.71 14.56 -11.30
CA ASN A 83 10.86 13.91 -11.91
C ASN A 83 12.07 14.84 -11.93
N LYS A 84 13.23 14.29 -11.57
CA LYS A 84 14.55 14.84 -11.88
C LYS A 84 15.25 13.84 -12.78
N THR A 85 15.21 14.11 -14.08
CA THR A 85 15.72 13.18 -15.09
C THR A 85 17.17 13.48 -15.42
N ASN A 86 18.04 12.54 -15.07
CA ASN A 86 19.49 12.65 -15.26
C ASN A 86 19.91 12.22 -16.67
N ASN A 87 19.23 11.21 -17.24
CA ASN A 87 19.44 10.74 -18.61
C ASN A 87 18.13 10.22 -19.20
N LEU A 88 17.79 10.68 -20.39
CA LEU A 88 16.64 10.20 -21.15
C LEU A 88 16.98 10.22 -22.63
N LYS A 89 17.19 9.02 -23.19
CA LYS A 89 17.52 8.84 -24.59
C LYS A 89 16.52 7.89 -25.22
N TYR A 90 15.92 8.29 -26.32
CA TYR A 90 14.88 7.51 -26.99
C TYR A 90 14.71 8.01 -28.45
N PRO A 91 14.27 7.13 -29.38
CA PRO A 91 13.84 7.53 -30.70
C PRO A 91 12.45 8.20 -30.64
N ASP A 92 12.15 9.09 -31.60
CA ASP A 92 10.86 9.84 -31.67
C ASP A 92 9.64 8.92 -31.58
N SER A 93 9.73 7.70 -32.11
CA SER A 93 8.68 6.69 -32.06
C SER A 93 8.34 6.21 -30.63
N ALA A 94 9.22 6.42 -29.66
CA ALA A 94 9.06 6.01 -28.28
C ALA A 94 8.63 7.16 -27.36
N GLU A 95 8.37 8.36 -27.87
CA GLU A 95 7.95 9.55 -27.12
C GLU A 95 6.78 9.25 -26.15
N SER A 96 5.78 8.53 -26.62
CA SER A 96 4.59 8.16 -25.82
C SER A 96 4.91 7.25 -24.64
N LEU A 97 5.99 6.48 -24.69
CA LEU A 97 6.43 5.56 -23.64
C LEU A 97 7.18 6.29 -22.51
N VAL A 98 7.91 7.35 -22.87
CA VAL A 98 8.86 8.01 -21.97
C VAL A 98 8.47 9.42 -21.58
N GLY A 99 7.44 9.99 -22.20
CA GLY A 99 7.02 11.38 -21.96
C GLY A 99 6.70 11.69 -20.49
N SER A 100 6.20 10.71 -19.74
CA SER A 100 5.92 10.82 -18.31
C SER A 100 7.19 10.87 -17.44
N TYR A 101 8.37 10.56 -17.98
CA TYR A 101 9.65 10.57 -17.26
C TYR A 101 10.53 11.77 -17.61
N LYS A 102 10.04 12.72 -18.40
CA LYS A 102 10.78 13.96 -18.70
C LYS A 102 11.06 14.76 -17.43
N ASP A 103 12.15 15.48 -17.45
CA ASP A 103 12.56 16.36 -16.35
C ASP A 103 11.49 17.39 -16.01
N GLY A 104 11.24 17.59 -14.71
CA GLY A 104 10.23 18.50 -14.19
C GLY A 104 8.77 18.05 -14.38
N VAL A 105 8.50 16.90 -15.00
CA VAL A 105 7.13 16.38 -15.08
C VAL A 105 6.66 15.99 -13.69
N ASN A 106 5.47 16.47 -13.36
CA ASN A 106 4.83 16.27 -12.07
C ASN A 106 3.61 15.36 -12.22
N THR A 107 3.60 14.26 -11.49
CA THR A 107 2.59 13.21 -11.63
C THR A 107 1.84 12.99 -10.32
N PRO A 108 0.49 13.01 -10.31
CA PRO A 108 -0.28 12.67 -9.14
C PRO A 108 -0.01 11.23 -8.70
N ASN A 109 0.24 11.05 -7.42
CA ASN A 109 0.36 9.75 -6.76
C ASN A 109 -0.14 9.88 -5.32
N ASP A 110 -1.39 10.31 -5.22
CA ASP A 110 -2.05 10.64 -3.95
C ASP A 110 -2.15 9.42 -3.03
N ILE A 111 -2.08 9.66 -1.73
CA ILE A 111 -2.48 8.65 -0.75
C ILE A 111 -3.98 8.84 -0.50
N PRO A 112 -4.81 7.79 -0.67
CA PRO A 112 -6.25 7.89 -0.51
C PRO A 112 -6.64 8.30 0.91
N SER A 113 -7.80 8.92 1.07
CA SER A 113 -8.39 9.05 2.41
C SER A 113 -8.77 7.69 2.93
N MET A 114 -8.64 7.52 4.25
CA MET A 114 -8.93 6.25 4.93
C MET A 114 -9.88 6.50 6.10
N PHE A 115 -10.95 5.73 6.14
CA PHE A 115 -11.78 5.56 7.33
C PHE A 115 -11.47 4.22 7.97
N SER A 116 -11.25 4.18 9.28
CA SER A 116 -11.09 2.94 10.02
C SER A 116 -11.91 2.94 11.30
N VAL A 117 -12.46 1.78 11.64
CA VAL A 117 -13.17 1.51 12.90
C VAL A 117 -12.70 0.17 13.44
N ALA A 118 -12.50 0.11 14.74
CA ALA A 118 -12.07 -1.07 15.46
C ALA A 118 -12.88 -1.28 16.72
N VAL A 119 -13.14 -2.53 17.05
CA VAL A 119 -13.73 -2.95 18.32
C VAL A 119 -12.86 -4.04 18.91
N ALA A 120 -12.38 -3.82 20.13
CA ALA A 120 -11.67 -4.82 20.92
C ALA A 120 -12.48 -5.20 22.16
N TYR A 121 -12.38 -6.46 22.54
CA TYR A 121 -13.05 -7.02 23.71
C TYR A 121 -12.09 -7.84 24.58
N GLU A 122 -12.09 -7.59 25.87
CA GLU A 122 -11.34 -8.34 26.87
C GLU A 122 -12.18 -9.50 27.40
N PHE A 123 -12.00 -10.71 26.85
CA PHE A 123 -12.67 -11.93 27.33
C PHE A 123 -12.23 -12.27 28.75
N LEU A 124 -10.92 -12.25 28.94
CA LEU A 124 -10.23 -12.48 30.22
C LEU A 124 -9.17 -11.38 30.43
N PRO A 125 -8.70 -11.14 31.67
CA PRO A 125 -7.62 -10.20 31.91
C PRO A 125 -6.33 -10.45 31.09
N VAL A 126 -6.18 -11.67 30.59
CA VAL A 126 -5.02 -12.12 29.81
C VAL A 126 -5.33 -12.40 28.34
N LEU A 127 -6.60 -12.31 27.93
CA LEU A 127 -7.02 -12.65 26.56
C LEU A 127 -7.97 -11.59 26.00
N ARG A 128 -7.58 -11.00 24.86
CA ARG A 128 -8.34 -10.01 24.12
C ARG A 128 -8.37 -10.30 22.64
N ALA A 129 -9.44 -9.91 21.98
CA ALA A 129 -9.56 -9.98 20.54
C ALA A 129 -10.07 -8.64 19.99
N SER A 130 -9.75 -8.36 18.74
CA SER A 130 -10.24 -7.20 17.99
C SER A 130 -10.75 -7.60 16.61
N VAL A 131 -11.68 -6.80 16.11
CA VAL A 131 -12.08 -6.76 14.72
C VAL A 131 -11.99 -5.33 14.23
N GLU A 132 -11.54 -5.16 13.00
CA GLU A 132 -11.34 -3.85 12.40
C GLU A 132 -11.85 -3.84 10.97
N TYR A 133 -12.29 -2.68 10.53
CA TYR A 133 -12.65 -2.40 9.15
C TYR A 133 -11.95 -1.14 8.70
N HIS A 134 -11.33 -1.20 7.51
CA HIS A 134 -10.73 -0.06 6.84
C HIS A 134 -11.37 0.13 5.46
N PHE A 135 -11.65 1.36 5.12
CA PHE A 135 -12.08 1.77 3.78
C PHE A 135 -11.12 2.82 3.25
N TYR A 136 -10.60 2.59 2.06
CA TYR A 136 -9.73 3.52 1.32
C TYR A 136 -10.48 4.06 0.11
N ASP A 137 -10.58 5.38 -0.03
CA ASP A 137 -11.26 6.03 -1.16
C ASP A 137 -10.28 6.22 -2.34
N ASP A 138 -9.75 5.09 -2.85
CA ASP A 138 -8.77 5.05 -3.93
C ASP A 138 -9.29 5.72 -5.21
N LYS A 139 -10.59 5.66 -5.46
CA LYS A 139 -11.21 6.30 -6.63
C LYS A 139 -11.05 7.81 -6.66
N LYS A 140 -10.83 8.44 -5.50
CA LYS A 140 -10.62 9.88 -5.37
C LYS A 140 -9.17 10.28 -5.13
N ALA A 141 -8.26 9.31 -5.08
CA ALA A 141 -6.83 9.54 -5.01
C ALA A 141 -6.24 9.61 -6.41
N GLY A 142 -5.67 10.74 -6.80
CA GLY A 142 -5.07 10.91 -8.11
C GLY A 142 -3.90 9.93 -8.32
N MET A 143 -3.93 9.19 -9.41
CA MET A 143 -2.88 8.27 -9.83
C MET A 143 -2.36 8.68 -11.21
N ALA A 144 -1.12 8.28 -11.51
CA ALA A 144 -0.53 8.50 -12.83
C ALA A 144 -1.47 8.00 -13.94
N GLY A 145 -1.70 8.83 -14.97
CA GLY A 145 -2.59 8.50 -16.08
C GLY A 145 -4.07 8.38 -15.70
N ASP A 146 -4.48 8.98 -14.59
CA ASP A 146 -5.87 8.91 -14.09
C ASP A 146 -6.37 7.47 -13.81
N LYS A 147 -5.45 6.57 -13.52
CA LYS A 147 -5.69 5.13 -13.36
C LYS A 147 -6.77 4.80 -12.33
N GLN A 148 -6.94 5.64 -11.29
CA GLN A 148 -7.98 5.47 -10.27
C GLN A 148 -9.41 5.46 -10.85
N LYS A 149 -9.63 6.04 -12.03
CA LYS A 149 -10.95 6.06 -12.69
C LYS A 149 -11.41 4.66 -13.12
N TYR A 150 -10.48 3.75 -13.32
CA TYR A 150 -10.75 2.37 -13.72
C TYR A 150 -11.05 1.43 -12.53
N LEU A 151 -10.90 1.88 -11.30
CA LEU A 151 -11.36 1.12 -10.14
C LEU A 151 -12.89 1.10 -10.09
N THR A 152 -13.49 -0.04 -9.72
CA THR A 152 -14.93 -0.17 -9.55
C THR A 152 -15.42 0.43 -8.24
N LYS A 153 -14.61 0.30 -7.19
CA LYS A 153 -14.84 0.84 -5.83
C LYS A 153 -13.51 1.18 -5.16
N GLY A 154 -13.54 1.79 -3.99
CA GLY A 154 -12.39 1.93 -3.10
C GLY A 154 -12.03 0.59 -2.44
N ALA A 155 -10.82 0.46 -1.91
CA ALA A 155 -10.38 -0.75 -1.24
C ALA A 155 -11.04 -0.92 0.13
N ASN A 156 -11.39 -2.16 0.46
CA ASN A 156 -11.95 -2.55 1.74
C ASN A 156 -11.03 -3.57 2.40
N GLU A 157 -10.76 -3.37 3.68
CA GLU A 157 -9.98 -4.30 4.49
C GLU A 157 -10.78 -4.72 5.72
N TYR A 158 -10.80 -6.00 5.97
CA TYR A 158 -11.42 -6.63 7.13
C TYR A 158 -10.34 -7.36 7.91
N LEU A 159 -10.17 -6.99 9.19
CA LEU A 159 -9.09 -7.48 10.02
C LEU A 159 -9.65 -8.10 11.29
N MET A 160 -8.96 -9.11 11.79
CA MET A 160 -9.20 -9.67 13.12
C MET A 160 -7.89 -10.04 13.78
N GLY A 161 -7.85 -9.92 15.09
CA GLY A 161 -6.66 -10.26 15.87
C GLY A 161 -7.00 -10.76 17.26
N ILE A 162 -6.12 -11.58 17.80
CA ILE A 162 -6.17 -12.12 19.16
C ILE A 162 -4.82 -11.86 19.82
N GLU A 163 -4.84 -11.43 21.07
CA GLU A 163 -3.67 -11.29 21.91
C GLU A 163 -3.88 -12.06 23.22
N TRP A 164 -2.86 -12.80 23.62
CA TRP A 164 -2.83 -13.61 24.83
C TRP A 164 -1.57 -13.32 25.65
N ASP A 165 -1.75 -12.81 26.86
CA ASP A 165 -0.70 -12.65 27.85
C ASP A 165 -0.39 -14.00 28.49
N VAL A 166 0.53 -14.75 27.89
CA VAL A 166 0.91 -16.12 28.32
C VAL A 166 1.57 -16.08 29.71
N THR A 167 2.38 -15.03 29.94
CA THR A 167 2.99 -14.73 31.22
C THR A 167 2.95 -13.22 31.47
N LYS A 168 3.40 -12.74 32.63
CA LYS A 168 3.58 -11.32 32.90
C LYS A 168 4.59 -10.64 31.95
N GLN A 169 5.48 -11.42 31.34
CA GLN A 169 6.55 -10.94 30.47
C GLN A 169 6.28 -11.18 28.99
N LEU A 170 5.47 -12.20 28.65
CA LEU A 170 5.26 -12.64 27.26
C LEU A 170 3.80 -12.51 26.85
N THR A 171 3.54 -11.71 25.81
CA THR A 171 2.28 -11.68 25.08
C THR A 171 2.51 -12.28 23.70
N LEU A 172 1.65 -13.19 23.29
CA LEU A 172 1.56 -13.73 21.94
C LEU A 172 0.38 -13.11 21.20
N SER A 173 0.49 -12.93 19.90
CA SER A 173 -0.58 -12.44 19.05
C SER A 173 -0.65 -13.20 17.73
N CYS A 174 -1.86 -13.34 17.20
CA CYS A 174 -2.09 -13.78 15.83
C CYS A 174 -3.27 -13.00 15.24
N GLY A 175 -3.30 -12.90 13.92
CA GLY A 175 -4.38 -12.19 13.23
C GLY A 175 -4.43 -12.49 11.75
N GLY A 176 -5.48 -11.98 11.12
CA GLY A 176 -5.68 -12.10 9.69
C GLY A 176 -6.34 -10.86 9.12
N GLN A 177 -6.17 -10.67 7.83
CA GLN A 177 -6.72 -9.57 7.05
C GLN A 177 -7.17 -10.09 5.69
N ILE A 178 -8.29 -9.57 5.20
CA ILE A 178 -8.73 -9.72 3.81
C ILE A 178 -8.77 -8.33 3.21
N THR A 179 -8.21 -8.18 2.00
CA THR A 179 -8.22 -6.92 1.24
C THR A 179 -8.89 -7.13 -0.11
N ASP A 180 -9.90 -6.31 -0.40
CA ASP A 180 -10.66 -6.28 -1.65
C ASP A 180 -10.48 -4.89 -2.30
N TYR A 181 -9.80 -4.84 -3.46
CA TYR A 181 -9.37 -3.60 -4.12
C TYR A 181 -10.34 -3.04 -5.16
N GLY A 182 -11.40 -3.73 -5.49
CA GLY A 182 -12.34 -3.28 -6.53
C GLY A 182 -11.71 -3.15 -7.91
N LEU A 183 -10.97 -4.14 -8.32
CA LEU A 183 -10.18 -4.15 -9.56
C LEU A 183 -11.04 -4.28 -10.82
N SER A 184 -10.48 -3.84 -11.96
CA SER A 184 -11.02 -4.05 -13.29
C SER A 184 -9.89 -4.34 -14.29
N ASP A 185 -10.22 -4.89 -15.45
CA ASP A 185 -9.24 -5.16 -16.51
C ASP A 185 -8.51 -3.91 -16.97
N ASP A 186 -9.21 -2.76 -17.03
CA ASP A 186 -8.62 -1.49 -17.47
C ASP A 186 -7.65 -0.91 -16.42
N PHE A 187 -7.83 -1.26 -15.15
CA PHE A 187 -6.87 -0.89 -14.08
C PHE A 187 -5.57 -1.66 -14.19
N GLN A 188 -5.60 -2.91 -14.63
CA GLN A 188 -4.42 -3.78 -14.65
C GLN A 188 -3.50 -3.50 -15.84
N SER A 189 -2.22 -3.34 -15.57
CA SER A 189 -1.17 -3.24 -16.59
C SER A 189 0.08 -4.02 -16.16
N ASP A 190 0.93 -4.38 -17.11
CA ASP A 190 2.12 -5.21 -16.86
C ASP A 190 3.14 -4.54 -15.93
N THR A 191 3.13 -3.22 -15.86
CA THR A 191 4.03 -2.44 -14.99
C THR A 191 3.39 -1.99 -13.69
N SER A 192 2.06 -2.11 -13.55
CA SER A 192 1.34 -1.65 -12.37
C SER A 192 0.02 -2.40 -12.24
N PHE A 193 -0.03 -3.33 -11.32
CA PHE A 193 -1.21 -4.16 -11.05
C PHE A 193 -1.44 -4.30 -9.54
N SER A 194 -2.65 -4.69 -9.17
CA SER A 194 -3.04 -5.08 -7.81
C SER A 194 -3.82 -6.38 -7.86
N CYS A 195 -3.84 -7.10 -6.75
CA CYS A 195 -4.59 -8.34 -6.60
C CYS A 195 -5.24 -8.33 -5.22
N ASP A 196 -6.47 -8.85 -5.13
CA ASP A 196 -7.11 -9.09 -3.84
C ASP A 196 -6.29 -10.08 -3.02
N SER A 197 -6.37 -9.98 -1.72
CA SER A 197 -5.43 -10.73 -0.89
C SER A 197 -5.99 -11.11 0.48
N TYR A 198 -5.39 -12.15 1.06
CA TYR A 198 -5.50 -12.44 2.47
C TYR A 198 -4.11 -12.51 3.12
N THR A 199 -4.03 -11.99 4.34
CA THR A 199 -2.80 -11.94 5.13
C THR A 199 -3.01 -12.70 6.42
N LEU A 200 -2.02 -13.46 6.85
CA LEU A 200 -1.95 -14.04 8.18
C LEU A 200 -0.70 -13.50 8.87
N GLY A 201 -0.82 -13.22 10.16
CA GLY A 201 0.26 -12.69 10.96
C GLY A 201 0.34 -13.34 12.34
N VAL A 202 1.56 -13.42 12.85
CA VAL A 202 1.87 -13.84 14.22
C VAL A 202 2.88 -12.88 14.84
N GLY A 203 2.78 -12.70 16.14
CA GLY A 203 3.66 -11.78 16.86
C GLY A 203 3.91 -12.21 18.30
N ALA A 204 4.96 -11.63 18.86
CA ALA A 204 5.28 -11.76 20.26
C ALA A 204 5.80 -10.42 20.82
N LYS A 205 5.37 -10.08 22.03
CA LYS A 205 5.89 -8.97 22.83
C LYS A 205 6.56 -9.51 24.07
N VAL A 206 7.82 -9.16 24.27
CA VAL A 206 8.59 -9.56 25.45
C VAL A 206 8.93 -8.32 26.27
N LYS A 207 8.42 -8.22 27.49
CA LYS A 207 8.80 -7.17 28.45
C LYS A 207 10.21 -7.47 28.96
N LEU A 208 11.17 -6.62 28.61
CA LEU A 208 12.55 -6.71 29.03
C LEU A 208 12.77 -6.06 30.40
N SER A 209 11.98 -5.03 30.71
CA SER A 209 11.97 -4.32 32.00
C SER A 209 10.63 -3.58 32.18
N GLU A 210 10.46 -2.85 33.28
CA GLU A 210 9.31 -1.98 33.52
C GLU A 210 9.15 -0.87 32.46
N ARG A 211 10.25 -0.53 31.77
CA ARG A 211 10.30 0.56 30.80
C ARG A 211 10.53 0.11 29.36
N ALA A 212 10.95 -1.14 29.16
CA ALA A 212 11.33 -1.61 27.82
C ALA A 212 10.61 -2.90 27.45
N ALA A 213 10.12 -2.97 26.22
CA ALA A 213 9.58 -4.19 25.61
C ALA A 213 10.08 -4.35 24.18
N LEU A 214 10.35 -5.59 23.79
CA LEU A 214 10.70 -6.00 22.45
C LEU A 214 9.45 -6.58 21.77
N ASN A 215 9.15 -6.13 20.56
CA ASN A 215 8.10 -6.70 19.73
C ASN A 215 8.72 -7.35 18.50
N VAL A 216 8.27 -8.54 18.17
CA VAL A 216 8.65 -9.30 16.98
C VAL A 216 7.38 -9.71 16.27
N GLY A 217 7.33 -9.56 14.96
CA GLY A 217 6.19 -9.97 14.16
C GLY A 217 6.62 -10.55 12.82
N TYR A 218 5.82 -11.47 12.34
CA TYR A 218 5.95 -12.01 11.00
C TYR A 218 4.57 -12.11 10.36
N MET A 219 4.44 -11.65 9.12
CA MET A 219 3.22 -11.81 8.35
C MET A 219 3.54 -12.25 6.93
N TRP A 220 2.60 -13.00 6.35
CA TRP A 220 2.63 -13.34 4.93
C TRP A 220 1.28 -13.05 4.30
N THR A 221 1.34 -12.48 3.11
CA THR A 221 0.18 -12.16 2.29
C THR A 221 0.18 -13.06 1.07
N THR A 222 -0.92 -13.74 0.86
CA THR A 222 -1.23 -14.47 -0.37
C THR A 222 -2.19 -13.63 -1.19
N TYR A 223 -1.85 -13.39 -2.44
CA TYR A 223 -2.66 -12.65 -3.38
C TYR A 223 -3.40 -13.61 -4.29
N GLU A 224 -4.64 -13.29 -4.61
CA GLU A 224 -5.39 -14.01 -5.61
C GLU A 224 -4.84 -13.68 -7.00
N ASP A 225 -4.72 -14.69 -7.86
CA ASP A 225 -4.30 -14.46 -9.23
C ASP A 225 -5.37 -13.67 -9.98
N TYR A 226 -4.96 -12.57 -10.60
CA TYR A 226 -5.84 -11.78 -11.45
C TYR A 226 -5.59 -12.13 -12.92
N THR A 227 -6.61 -12.66 -13.61
CA THR A 227 -6.51 -13.06 -15.02
C THR A 227 -7.20 -12.02 -15.90
N LYS A 228 -6.43 -11.44 -16.84
CA LYS A 228 -6.90 -10.49 -17.85
C LYS A 228 -6.74 -11.09 -19.23
N THR A 229 -7.83 -11.15 -20.01
CA THR A 229 -7.80 -11.63 -21.39
C THR A 229 -8.02 -10.46 -22.36
N SER A 230 -7.12 -10.32 -23.33
CA SER A 230 -7.20 -9.32 -24.37
C SER A 230 -7.38 -9.96 -25.75
N LYS A 231 -8.25 -9.41 -26.60
CA LYS A 231 -8.38 -9.83 -28.00
C LYS A 231 -7.27 -9.28 -28.89
N ASN A 232 -6.60 -8.23 -28.43
CA ASN A 232 -5.49 -7.57 -29.12
C ASN A 232 -4.42 -7.21 -28.09
N TYR A 233 -3.56 -8.17 -27.76
CA TYR A 233 -2.51 -8.02 -26.78
C TYR A 233 -1.47 -6.99 -27.23
N SER A 234 -1.36 -5.90 -26.46
CA SER A 234 -0.38 -4.82 -26.73
C SER A 234 -0.34 -4.30 -28.17
N GLY A 235 -1.50 -4.32 -28.88
CA GLY A 235 -1.56 -3.85 -30.27
C GLY A 235 -1.08 -4.83 -31.34
N THR A 236 -0.76 -6.06 -30.96
CA THR A 236 -0.20 -7.09 -31.88
C THR A 236 -1.23 -7.70 -32.85
N GLY A 237 -2.53 -7.44 -32.64
CA GLY A 237 -3.61 -8.10 -33.37
C GLY A 237 -3.88 -9.54 -32.94
N LEU A 238 -3.15 -10.07 -31.97
CA LEU A 238 -3.29 -11.43 -31.46
C LEU A 238 -3.95 -11.44 -30.08
N PRO A 239 -4.74 -12.46 -29.76
CA PRO A 239 -5.28 -12.60 -28.40
C PRO A 239 -4.17 -12.98 -27.42
N GLY A 240 -4.30 -12.52 -26.18
CA GLY A 240 -3.37 -12.84 -25.10
C GLY A 240 -4.07 -12.92 -23.75
N THR A 241 -3.47 -13.67 -22.83
CA THR A 241 -3.94 -13.78 -21.44
C THR A 241 -2.77 -13.45 -20.51
N ASN A 242 -3.00 -12.47 -19.62
CA ASN A 242 -2.07 -12.11 -18.56
C ASN A 242 -2.59 -12.68 -17.25
N VAL A 243 -1.70 -13.28 -16.48
CA VAL A 243 -1.99 -13.69 -15.10
C VAL A 243 -1.06 -12.88 -14.19
N TYR A 244 -1.67 -12.04 -13.36
CA TYR A 244 -0.94 -11.23 -12.39
C TYR A 244 -0.99 -11.93 -11.05
N SER A 245 0.18 -12.19 -10.46
CA SER A 245 0.30 -12.81 -9.16
C SER A 245 1.36 -12.11 -8.31
N ARG A 246 1.22 -12.21 -6.97
CA ARG A 246 2.12 -11.56 -6.03
C ARG A 246 2.19 -12.37 -4.73
N THR A 247 3.32 -12.29 -4.05
CA THR A 247 3.49 -12.81 -2.70
C THR A 247 4.26 -11.79 -1.87
N ASN A 248 3.85 -11.58 -0.62
CA ASN A 248 4.53 -10.67 0.28
C ASN A 248 4.80 -11.35 1.63
N LYS A 249 6.01 -11.16 2.16
CA LYS A 249 6.42 -11.65 3.46
C LYS A 249 7.12 -10.52 4.18
N VAL A 250 6.70 -10.24 5.42
CA VAL A 250 7.25 -9.13 6.20
C VAL A 250 7.66 -9.64 7.57
N PHE A 251 8.88 -9.31 7.96
CA PHE A 251 9.38 -9.46 9.31
C PHE A 251 9.51 -8.08 9.95
N GLY A 252 8.97 -7.92 11.15
CA GLY A 252 9.01 -6.69 11.92
C GLY A 252 9.70 -6.88 13.26
N LEU A 253 10.50 -5.89 13.64
CA LEU A 253 11.14 -5.80 14.95
C LEU A 253 11.01 -4.37 15.46
N SER A 254 10.57 -4.20 16.71
CA SER A 254 10.53 -2.88 17.35
C SER A 254 10.78 -2.95 18.85
N ILE A 255 11.20 -1.83 19.41
CA ILE A 255 11.42 -1.66 20.85
C ILE A 255 10.50 -0.54 21.33
N ASP A 256 9.65 -0.84 22.31
CA ASP A 256 8.91 0.17 23.06
C ASP A 256 9.74 0.60 24.26
N TYR A 257 9.89 1.90 24.47
CA TYR A 257 10.58 2.44 25.65
C TYR A 257 9.76 3.57 26.29
N ARG A 258 9.60 3.52 27.62
CA ARG A 258 8.93 4.57 28.41
C ARG A 258 9.99 5.40 29.14
N PHE A 259 9.97 6.68 28.85
CA PHE A 259 10.83 7.68 29.52
C PHE A 259 10.34 8.03 30.92
#